data_d8be9f619623710440901058e69f4a60
#
_entry.id   d8be9f619623710440901058e69f4a60
#
_cell.length_a   1.000
_cell.length_b   1.000
_cell.length_c   1.000
_cell.angle_alpha   90.00
_cell.angle_beta   90.00
_cell.angle_gamma   90.00
#
_symmetry.space_group_name_H-M   'P 1'
#
loop_
_entity.id
_entity.type
_entity.pdbx_description
1 polymer ?
#
loop_
_entity_poly.entity_id
_entity_poly.type
_entity_poly.pdbx_seq_one_letter_code
_entity_poly.pdbx_strand_id
1 'polypeptide(L)'
;MFQKLKDYIKKDWKFMLLILGFMLLNLIIVTINYSTDCDGIYINGLFKTWYSTISVIMIIVLGGFLAFKVRNADKDNIKLEKLYLWVAIPIGLIMCFNTPLGKVPDEDDHCKKAMAISQGNFFSVADENGNAIEMINAKVHEFVTRTVDNYDDALRRATLPETEEKIPLKYNTMALYAPICHAPQAFGIFITRLFGAGITVQCYAGRLVNFAVGLVLLYNAIRLIPFKKYLVTYLALLPVTFNVLPSMSSDTLTIGMSFFYIAYILHLKYNEEVKEITKKDKVALTISTLIISLCKIVYIPLCILLLIIPKEKYGSLKKKNIFTIIVIISAIALNLIWLGYCSRYLIEFNTGVNSKEQVLFILTHPIEYIMILARTINFYFNTYYAGLSGDALGSYTVKASEIYICATIGLTSILMLGNIEGDKKVKIDWFTRLIAAMAFIAIVLLIYTSLYVQWNPYMNPLIHGVQPRYFFPIIFLTSLIIDNDLLVIKKKINRFILTYATFFNINVATATIYTYYFGVLINTYIK
;
A
#
# COMPACT_ATOMS: atom_id res chain seq x y z
N MET A 1 28.87 1.79 26.27
CA MET A 1 27.97 2.31 25.23
C MET A 1 28.48 3.62 24.60
N PHE A 2 28.79 4.65 25.40
CA PHE A 2 29.35 5.95 24.93
C PHE A 2 30.67 5.84 24.17
N GLN A 3 31.62 5.00 24.62
CA GLN A 3 32.88 4.80 23.93
C GLN A 3 32.73 4.17 22.56
N LYS A 4 31.87 3.13 22.43
CA LYS A 4 31.53 2.53 21.11
C LYS A 4 30.90 3.54 20.17
N LEU A 5 30.03 4.41 20.66
CA LEU A 5 29.42 5.49 19.88
C LEU A 5 30.47 6.51 19.40
N LYS A 6 31.41 6.88 20.27
CA LYS A 6 32.51 7.82 19.96
C LYS A 6 33.45 7.24 18.89
N ASP A 7 33.75 5.95 18.98
CA ASP A 7 34.60 5.25 18.00
C ASP A 7 33.88 5.09 16.65
N TYR A 8 32.57 4.87 16.66
CA TYR A 8 31.74 4.86 15.47
C TYR A 8 31.67 6.23 14.80
N ILE A 9 31.44 7.29 15.56
CA ILE A 9 31.43 8.68 15.05
C ILE A 9 32.78 9.03 14.44
N LYS A 10 33.89 8.73 15.11
CA LYS A 10 35.26 8.97 14.59
C LYS A 10 35.54 8.23 13.27
N LYS A 11 35.03 7.02 13.11
CA LYS A 11 35.31 6.19 11.94
C LYS A 11 34.48 6.59 10.71
N ASP A 12 33.25 7.07 10.90
CA ASP A 12 32.29 7.32 9.83
C ASP A 12 31.81 8.78 9.74
N TRP A 13 32.48 9.73 10.39
CA TRP A 13 32.06 11.14 10.45
C TRP A 13 31.87 11.79 9.07
N LYS A 14 32.74 11.46 8.07
CA LYS A 14 32.61 11.96 6.70
C LYS A 14 31.30 11.51 6.03
N PHE A 15 30.88 10.28 6.33
CA PHE A 15 29.63 9.76 5.83
C PHE A 15 28.42 10.37 6.56
N MET A 16 28.54 10.59 7.86
CA MET A 16 27.50 11.30 8.63
C MET A 16 27.32 12.72 8.13
N LEU A 17 28.42 13.42 7.80
CA LEU A 17 28.36 14.76 7.17
C LEU A 17 27.72 14.71 5.78
N LEU A 18 28.02 13.69 4.97
CA LEU A 18 27.38 13.51 3.66
C LEU A 18 25.87 13.30 3.81
N ILE A 19 25.44 12.46 4.77
CA ILE A 19 24.03 12.24 5.08
C ILE A 19 23.37 13.53 5.54
N LEU A 20 23.96 14.22 6.49
CA LEU A 20 23.44 15.49 6.99
C LEU A 20 23.33 16.53 5.88
N GLY A 21 24.36 16.63 5.03
CA GLY A 21 24.35 17.51 3.85
C GLY A 21 23.25 17.14 2.86
N PHE A 22 23.05 15.84 2.61
CA PHE A 22 21.98 15.37 1.73
C PHE A 22 20.58 15.63 2.33
N MET A 23 20.41 15.49 3.63
CA MET A 23 19.14 15.80 4.31
C MET A 23 18.85 17.31 4.30
N LEU A 24 19.86 18.14 4.52
CA LEU A 24 19.74 19.60 4.39
C LEU A 24 19.41 19.99 2.94
N LEU A 25 20.06 19.35 1.95
CA LEU A 25 19.75 19.56 0.55
C LEU A 25 18.29 19.16 0.23
N ASN A 26 17.81 18.03 0.75
CA ASN A 26 16.41 17.64 0.62
C ASN A 26 15.47 18.66 1.25
N LEU A 27 15.80 19.15 2.43
CA LEU A 27 15.00 20.18 3.09
C LEU A 27 14.95 21.46 2.24
N ILE A 28 16.08 21.89 1.67
CA ILE A 28 16.16 23.03 0.75
C ILE A 28 15.33 22.78 -0.52
N ILE A 29 15.47 21.62 -1.15
CA ILE A 29 14.71 21.26 -2.36
C ILE A 29 13.21 21.27 -2.08
N VAL A 30 12.77 20.66 -0.98
CA VAL A 30 11.35 20.66 -0.58
C VAL A 30 10.89 22.09 -0.35
N THR A 31 11.66 22.90 0.36
CA THR A 31 11.35 24.31 0.62
C THR A 31 11.21 25.10 -0.69
N ILE A 32 12.15 24.94 -1.64
CA ILE A 32 12.11 25.62 -2.93
C ILE A 32 10.89 25.17 -3.75
N ASN A 33 10.64 23.86 -3.85
CA ASN A 33 9.49 23.35 -4.62
C ASN A 33 8.15 23.89 -4.12
N TYR A 34 8.00 24.03 -2.81
CA TYR A 34 6.76 24.57 -2.24
C TYR A 34 6.75 26.11 -2.14
N SER A 35 7.88 26.79 -2.19
CA SER A 35 7.95 28.26 -2.22
C SER A 35 7.72 28.84 -3.60
N THR A 36 8.01 28.09 -4.68
CA THR A 36 7.73 28.52 -6.06
C THR A 36 6.24 28.48 -6.42
N ASP A 37 5.45 27.64 -5.73
CA ASP A 37 4.00 27.58 -5.93
C ASP A 37 3.22 28.66 -5.15
N CYS A 38 3.86 29.44 -4.28
CA CYS A 38 3.20 30.35 -3.34
C CYS A 38 4.06 31.60 -3.05
N ASP A 39 4.20 32.49 -4.00
CA ASP A 39 4.64 33.91 -3.88
C ASP A 39 5.41 34.31 -2.58
N GLY A 40 6.50 33.63 -2.26
CA GLY A 40 7.49 34.12 -1.30
C GLY A 40 7.09 34.19 0.19
N ILE A 41 5.87 33.84 0.57
CA ILE A 41 5.32 33.97 1.93
C ILE A 41 5.76 32.82 2.87
N TYR A 42 6.29 31.74 2.31
CA TYR A 42 6.61 30.50 3.03
C TYR A 42 7.75 30.61 4.05
N ILE A 43 8.78 31.40 3.78
CA ILE A 43 9.97 31.47 4.62
C ILE A 43 9.64 31.96 6.03
N ASN A 44 8.68 32.84 6.18
CA ASN A 44 8.29 33.39 7.49
C ASN A 44 7.34 32.48 8.30
N GLY A 45 6.69 31.50 7.65
CA GLY A 45 5.82 30.51 8.29
C GLY A 45 6.55 29.25 8.78
N LEU A 46 7.73 28.98 8.21
CA LEU A 46 8.47 27.73 8.36
C LEU A 46 8.76 27.30 9.82
N PHE A 47 8.89 28.25 10.72
CA PHE A 47 9.26 28.00 12.12
C PHE A 47 8.21 28.47 13.13
N LYS A 48 7.00 28.79 12.69
CA LYS A 48 5.97 29.33 13.60
C LYS A 48 5.35 28.31 14.53
N THR A 49 5.32 27.01 14.15
CA THR A 49 4.81 25.97 15.02
C THR A 49 5.96 25.13 15.56
N TRP A 50 6.17 25.15 16.87
CA TRP A 50 7.18 24.36 17.57
C TRP A 50 7.10 22.86 17.23
N TYR A 51 5.87 22.34 17.04
CA TYR A 51 5.62 20.94 16.66
C TYR A 51 6.23 20.58 15.30
N SER A 52 5.98 21.39 14.28
CA SER A 52 6.51 21.16 12.94
C SER A 52 8.03 21.22 12.92
N THR A 53 8.62 22.18 13.65
CA THR A 53 10.06 22.31 13.78
C THR A 53 10.67 21.09 14.47
N ILE A 54 10.09 20.64 15.58
CA ILE A 54 10.55 19.44 16.30
C ILE A 54 10.41 18.21 15.40
N SER A 55 9.29 18.06 14.69
CA SER A 55 9.07 16.93 13.77
C SER A 55 10.12 16.89 12.66
N VAL A 56 10.45 18.02 12.04
CA VAL A 56 11.51 18.09 11.02
C VAL A 56 12.88 17.71 11.61
N ILE A 57 13.23 18.24 12.79
CA ILE A 57 14.49 17.89 13.47
C ILE A 57 14.53 16.38 13.77
N MET A 58 13.46 15.82 14.31
CA MET A 58 13.37 14.39 14.60
C MET A 58 13.51 13.53 13.33
N ILE A 59 12.89 13.92 12.23
CA ILE A 59 13.00 13.24 10.93
C ILE A 59 14.45 13.26 10.44
N ILE A 60 15.14 14.41 10.55
CA ILE A 60 16.54 14.56 10.16
C ILE A 60 17.45 13.65 11.01
N VAL A 61 17.31 13.70 12.32
CA VAL A 61 18.12 12.90 13.25
C VAL A 61 17.88 11.41 13.04
N LEU A 62 16.61 11.02 12.97
CA LEU A 62 16.23 9.63 12.75
C LEU A 62 16.71 9.12 11.39
N GLY A 63 16.54 9.93 10.35
CA GLY A 63 16.99 9.58 9.00
C GLY A 63 18.50 9.37 8.93
N GLY A 64 19.29 10.21 9.60
CA GLY A 64 20.73 10.01 9.73
C GLY A 64 21.08 8.68 10.42
N PHE A 65 20.37 8.37 11.52
CA PHE A 65 20.54 7.09 12.22
C PHE A 65 20.17 5.89 11.36
N LEU A 66 19.03 5.95 10.64
CA LEU A 66 18.58 4.87 9.77
C LEU A 66 19.55 4.64 8.60
N ALA A 67 19.99 5.70 7.94
CA ALA A 67 20.97 5.60 6.86
C ALA A 67 22.30 5.00 7.35
N PHE A 68 22.73 5.36 8.55
CA PHE A 68 23.90 4.75 9.20
C PHE A 68 23.70 3.24 9.44
N LYS A 69 22.54 2.83 9.94
CA LYS A 69 22.21 1.41 10.14
C LYS A 69 22.16 0.64 8.82
N VAL A 70 21.53 1.18 7.80
CA VAL A 70 21.49 0.57 6.46
C VAL A 70 22.90 0.39 5.90
N ARG A 71 23.76 1.40 6.03
CA ARG A 71 25.16 1.32 5.57
C ARG A 71 25.96 0.21 6.25
N ASN A 72 25.75 0.01 7.54
CA ASN A 72 26.52 -0.96 8.32
C ASN A 72 25.86 -2.35 8.40
N ALA A 73 24.69 -2.53 7.79
CA ALA A 73 23.92 -3.76 7.89
C ALA A 73 24.70 -5.03 7.48
N ASP A 74 25.54 -4.94 6.46
CA ASP A 74 26.38 -6.08 6.03
C ASP A 74 27.50 -6.39 7.03
N LYS A 75 28.08 -5.36 7.67
CA LYS A 75 29.12 -5.56 8.68
C LYS A 75 28.55 -6.21 9.95
N ASP A 76 27.30 -5.90 10.25
CA ASP A 76 26.59 -6.40 11.42
C ASP A 76 25.81 -7.71 11.10
N ASN A 77 25.97 -8.27 9.89
CA ASN A 77 25.24 -9.46 9.39
C ASN A 77 23.73 -9.38 9.59
N ILE A 78 23.15 -8.18 9.42
CA ILE A 78 21.72 -7.97 9.59
C ILE A 78 20.98 -8.54 8.37
N LYS A 79 20.06 -9.48 8.59
CA LYS A 79 19.20 -10.03 7.54
C LYS A 79 18.28 -8.95 6.97
N LEU A 80 17.98 -9.00 5.66
CA LEU A 80 17.17 -7.99 4.97
C LEU A 80 15.78 -7.79 5.58
N GLU A 81 15.13 -8.87 6.02
CA GLU A 81 13.83 -8.78 6.70
C GLU A 81 13.90 -8.03 8.04
N LYS A 82 15.03 -8.11 8.76
CA LYS A 82 15.25 -7.33 9.97
C LYS A 82 15.60 -5.87 9.65
N LEU A 83 16.42 -5.66 8.60
CA LEU A 83 16.74 -4.32 8.12
C LEU A 83 15.48 -3.58 7.66
N TYR A 84 14.57 -4.27 6.97
CA TYR A 84 13.26 -3.74 6.63
C TYR A 84 12.54 -3.18 7.86
N LEU A 85 12.44 -3.94 8.96
CA LEU A 85 11.78 -3.47 10.18
C LEU A 85 12.48 -2.26 10.80
N TRP A 86 13.82 -2.22 10.78
CA TRP A 86 14.60 -1.08 11.28
C TRP A 86 14.28 0.23 10.55
N VAL A 87 13.99 0.15 9.27
CA VAL A 87 13.62 1.33 8.45
C VAL A 87 12.11 1.56 8.50
N ALA A 88 11.32 0.50 8.33
CA ALA A 88 9.88 0.59 8.14
C ALA A 88 9.14 1.06 9.40
N ILE A 89 9.52 0.58 10.59
CA ILE A 89 8.82 0.95 11.82
C ILE A 89 8.91 2.45 12.09
N PRO A 90 10.11 3.08 12.15
CA PRO A 90 10.19 4.50 12.44
C PRO A 90 9.53 5.37 11.36
N ILE A 91 9.75 5.06 10.08
CA ILE A 91 9.16 5.83 8.98
C ILE A 91 7.64 5.69 8.98
N GLY A 92 7.12 4.47 9.15
CA GLY A 92 5.68 4.24 9.21
C GLY A 92 5.02 4.92 10.40
N LEU A 93 5.68 4.97 11.57
CA LEU A 93 5.17 5.74 12.71
C LEU A 93 5.15 7.25 12.41
N ILE A 94 6.20 7.79 11.78
CA ILE A 94 6.21 9.18 11.33
C ILE A 94 5.02 9.44 10.38
N MET A 95 4.82 8.61 9.37
CA MET A 95 3.73 8.77 8.41
C MET A 95 2.36 8.58 9.07
N CYS A 96 2.23 7.63 10.01
CA CYS A 96 1.00 7.39 10.76
C CYS A 96 0.50 8.64 11.49
N PHE A 97 1.42 9.34 12.16
CA PHE A 97 1.06 10.49 12.99
C PHE A 97 1.15 11.83 12.27
N ASN A 98 2.03 11.98 11.29
CA ASN A 98 2.20 13.24 10.56
C ASN A 98 1.24 13.39 9.36
N THR A 99 0.67 12.31 8.84
CA THR A 99 -0.40 12.43 7.86
C THR A 99 -1.74 12.60 8.58
N PRO A 100 -2.43 13.75 8.42
CA PRO A 100 -3.72 13.95 9.07
C PRO A 100 -4.72 12.86 8.69
N LEU A 101 -5.68 12.59 9.58
CA LEU A 101 -6.75 11.61 9.32
C LEU A 101 -7.59 12.03 8.12
N GLY A 102 -7.90 11.11 7.22
CA GLY A 102 -8.63 11.37 5.98
C GLY A 102 -7.79 11.95 4.85
N LYS A 103 -6.47 12.10 5.03
CA LYS A 103 -5.54 12.61 3.98
C LYS A 103 -4.75 11.50 3.26
N VAL A 104 -5.19 10.26 3.39
CA VAL A 104 -4.79 9.15 2.49
C VAL A 104 -5.99 8.85 1.58
N PRO A 105 -5.78 8.46 0.32
CA PRO A 105 -6.90 8.23 -0.60
C PRO A 105 -7.94 7.26 -0.03
N ASP A 106 -9.21 7.67 -0.06
CA ASP A 106 -10.39 6.93 0.41
C ASP A 106 -10.36 6.59 1.92
N GLU A 107 -9.46 7.18 2.70
CA GLU A 107 -9.26 6.82 4.12
C GLU A 107 -10.46 7.15 5.00
N ASP A 108 -11.18 8.21 4.71
CA ASP A 108 -12.40 8.60 5.43
C ASP A 108 -13.49 7.51 5.32
N ASP A 109 -13.71 6.98 4.13
CA ASP A 109 -14.66 5.89 3.91
C ASP A 109 -14.19 4.56 4.53
N HIS A 110 -12.91 4.25 4.42
CA HIS A 110 -12.33 3.10 5.10
C HIS A 110 -12.43 3.21 6.63
N CYS A 111 -12.28 4.42 7.18
CA CYS A 111 -12.45 4.69 8.60
C CYS A 111 -13.89 4.42 9.06
N LYS A 112 -14.89 4.91 8.32
CA LYS A 112 -16.31 4.65 8.58
C LYS A 112 -16.59 3.14 8.64
N LYS A 113 -16.07 2.36 7.66
CA LYS A 113 -16.24 0.89 7.62
C LYS A 113 -15.60 0.21 8.83
N ALA A 114 -14.39 0.59 9.16
CA ALA A 114 -13.70 0.03 10.32
C ALA A 114 -14.43 0.36 11.63
N MET A 115 -14.95 1.58 11.77
CA MET A 115 -15.76 2.00 12.91
C MET A 115 -17.03 1.16 13.03
N ALA A 116 -17.78 0.98 11.94
CA ALA A 116 -18.99 0.18 11.92
C ALA A 116 -18.72 -1.28 12.34
N ILE A 117 -17.69 -1.91 11.74
CA ILE A 117 -17.28 -3.29 12.08
C ILE A 117 -16.88 -3.38 13.55
N SER A 118 -16.16 -2.40 14.09
CA SER A 118 -15.75 -2.38 15.50
C SER A 118 -16.91 -2.26 16.48
N GLN A 119 -18.08 -1.82 16.01
CA GLN A 119 -19.33 -1.77 16.75
C GLN A 119 -20.21 -3.01 16.56
N GLY A 120 -19.71 -4.03 15.84
CA GLY A 120 -20.46 -5.26 15.53
C GLY A 120 -21.30 -5.18 14.25
N ASN A 121 -21.29 -4.06 13.53
CA ASN A 121 -22.01 -3.90 12.27
C ASN A 121 -21.12 -4.44 11.12
N PHE A 122 -21.17 -5.75 10.90
CA PHE A 122 -20.40 -6.42 9.84
C PHE A 122 -21.04 -6.25 8.46
N PHE A 123 -22.34 -6.06 8.41
CA PHE A 123 -23.15 -6.07 7.19
C PHE A 123 -24.03 -4.83 7.15
N SER A 124 -23.99 -4.13 6.02
CA SER A 124 -24.89 -2.99 5.77
C SER A 124 -26.33 -3.48 5.55
N VAL A 125 -27.31 -2.61 5.78
CA VAL A 125 -28.74 -2.89 5.54
C VAL A 125 -29.19 -2.01 4.37
N ALA A 126 -30.05 -2.53 3.49
CA ALA A 126 -30.67 -1.72 2.43
C ALA A 126 -31.78 -0.84 3.01
N ASP A 127 -31.79 0.46 2.65
CA ASP A 127 -32.94 1.34 2.90
C ASP A 127 -34.07 1.10 1.87
N GLU A 128 -35.16 1.83 2.00
CA GLU A 128 -36.32 1.76 1.11
C GLU A 128 -35.96 2.12 -0.35
N ASN A 129 -34.90 2.87 -0.55
CA ASN A 129 -34.39 3.28 -1.86
C ASN A 129 -33.27 2.36 -2.38
N GLY A 130 -32.96 1.27 -1.67
CA GLY A 130 -31.91 0.33 -2.04
C GLY A 130 -30.48 0.82 -1.73
N ASN A 131 -30.30 1.92 -0.98
CA ASN A 131 -28.96 2.32 -0.57
C ASN A 131 -28.46 1.47 0.59
N ALA A 132 -27.17 1.20 0.62
CA ALA A 132 -26.54 0.56 1.77
C ALA A 132 -26.45 1.56 2.93
N ILE A 133 -26.99 1.19 4.07
CA ILE A 133 -27.01 2.01 5.30
C ILE A 133 -26.35 1.24 6.42
N GLU A 134 -25.59 1.95 7.22
CA GLU A 134 -25.12 1.51 8.52
C GLU A 134 -25.50 2.50 9.59
N MET A 135 -25.93 1.99 10.75
CA MET A 135 -26.17 2.81 11.94
C MET A 135 -24.86 3.02 12.66
N ILE A 136 -24.36 4.25 12.66
CA ILE A 136 -23.12 4.60 13.36
C ILE A 136 -23.38 5.64 14.45
N ASN A 137 -22.46 5.74 15.38
CA ASN A 137 -22.48 6.76 16.42
C ASN A 137 -22.51 8.16 15.80
N ALA A 138 -23.37 9.05 16.27
CA ALA A 138 -23.55 10.39 15.71
C ALA A 138 -22.24 11.21 15.74
N LYS A 139 -21.46 11.11 16.81
CA LYS A 139 -20.14 11.78 16.91
C LYS A 139 -19.09 11.17 15.98
N VAL A 140 -19.13 9.86 15.77
CA VAL A 140 -18.29 9.19 14.77
C VAL A 140 -18.65 9.69 13.37
N HIS A 141 -19.93 9.82 13.06
CA HIS A 141 -20.39 10.38 11.79
C HIS A 141 -19.89 11.82 11.60
N GLU A 142 -20.05 12.68 12.57
CA GLU A 142 -19.56 14.07 12.52
C GLU A 142 -18.03 14.11 12.32
N PHE A 143 -17.30 13.27 13.03
CA PHE A 143 -15.83 13.19 12.95
C PHE A 143 -15.33 12.73 11.58
N VAL A 144 -15.90 11.66 11.01
CA VAL A 144 -15.43 11.06 9.76
C VAL A 144 -15.97 11.75 8.50
N THR A 145 -17.02 12.56 8.60
CA THR A 145 -17.51 13.37 7.48
C THR A 145 -16.76 14.69 7.32
N ARG A 146 -16.07 15.14 8.35
CA ARG A 146 -15.19 16.31 8.30
C ARG A 146 -13.75 15.85 8.19
N THR A 147 -13.10 16.16 7.09
CA THR A 147 -11.66 15.93 6.96
C THR A 147 -10.92 16.70 8.06
N VAL A 148 -9.99 15.98 8.72
CA VAL A 148 -9.06 16.61 9.65
C VAL A 148 -8.01 17.33 8.83
N ASP A 149 -7.97 18.65 8.90
CA ASP A 149 -7.11 19.45 8.04
C ASP A 149 -5.66 19.53 8.52
N ASN A 150 -5.47 19.42 9.83
CA ASN A 150 -4.15 19.48 10.44
C ASN A 150 -4.11 18.73 11.77
N TYR A 151 -2.91 18.62 12.36
CA TYR A 151 -2.71 17.92 13.63
C TYR A 151 -3.41 18.58 14.81
N ASP A 152 -3.49 19.91 14.83
CA ASP A 152 -4.17 20.66 15.92
C ASP A 152 -5.67 20.35 15.93
N ASP A 153 -6.30 20.18 14.77
CA ASP A 153 -7.69 19.78 14.67
C ASP A 153 -7.87 18.31 15.13
N ALA A 154 -6.96 17.42 14.75
CA ALA A 154 -6.94 16.05 15.25
C ALA A 154 -6.80 15.99 16.78
N LEU A 155 -5.89 16.80 17.32
CA LEU A 155 -5.65 16.86 18.78
C LEU A 155 -6.84 17.42 19.53
N ARG A 156 -7.47 18.51 19.04
CA ARG A 156 -8.69 19.07 19.62
C ARG A 156 -9.84 18.07 19.68
N ARG A 157 -9.91 17.17 18.69
CA ARG A 157 -10.93 16.12 18.62
C ARG A 157 -10.52 14.83 19.34
N ALA A 158 -9.29 14.74 19.85
CA ALA A 158 -8.76 13.53 20.48
C ALA A 158 -9.61 13.04 21.66
N THR A 159 -10.24 13.97 22.37
CA THR A 159 -11.05 13.71 23.56
C THR A 159 -12.56 13.61 23.29
N LEU A 160 -13.00 13.70 22.02
CA LEU A 160 -14.42 13.57 21.72
C LEU A 160 -14.90 12.15 22.05
N PRO A 161 -15.79 11.98 23.06
CA PRO A 161 -16.36 10.69 23.37
C PRO A 161 -17.40 10.28 22.33
N GLU A 162 -17.66 8.99 22.23
CA GLU A 162 -18.85 8.49 21.54
C GLU A 162 -20.11 8.86 22.34
N THR A 163 -21.23 9.07 21.65
CA THR A 163 -22.55 9.27 22.22
C THR A 163 -23.38 8.00 22.10
N GLU A 164 -24.49 7.91 22.82
CA GLU A 164 -25.43 6.77 22.64
C GLU A 164 -26.25 6.90 21.36
N GLU A 165 -26.39 8.12 20.84
CA GLU A 165 -27.15 8.42 19.63
C GLU A 165 -26.49 7.78 18.40
N LYS A 166 -27.28 7.02 17.63
CA LYS A 166 -26.89 6.44 16.35
C LYS A 166 -27.68 7.05 15.23
N ILE A 167 -27.00 7.38 14.15
CA ILE A 167 -27.60 7.93 12.94
C ILE A 167 -27.31 7.04 11.73
N PRO A 168 -28.23 7.00 10.73
CA PRO A 168 -28.01 6.25 9.51
C PRO A 168 -26.96 6.94 8.64
N LEU A 169 -25.94 6.19 8.25
CA LEU A 169 -24.94 6.61 7.28
C LEU A 169 -25.18 5.90 5.96
N LYS A 170 -25.40 6.67 4.88
CA LYS A 170 -25.42 6.12 3.52
C LYS A 170 -24.00 5.73 3.10
N TYR A 171 -23.84 4.49 2.52
CA TYR A 171 -22.54 3.85 2.50
C TYR A 171 -22.29 2.92 1.29
N ASN A 172 -22.83 3.28 0.13
CA ASN A 172 -22.94 2.39 -1.02
C ASN A 172 -21.60 1.79 -1.45
N THR A 173 -20.54 2.61 -1.58
CA THR A 173 -19.23 2.16 -2.07
C THR A 173 -18.55 1.20 -1.11
N MET A 174 -18.62 1.47 0.20
CA MET A 174 -17.94 0.66 1.21
C MET A 174 -18.70 -0.62 1.55
N ALA A 175 -19.99 -0.71 1.23
CA ALA A 175 -20.76 -1.95 1.39
C ALA A 175 -20.23 -3.11 0.55
N LEU A 176 -19.51 -2.82 -0.54
CA LEU A 176 -18.87 -3.81 -1.38
C LEU A 176 -17.66 -4.49 -0.74
N TYR A 177 -17.02 -3.83 0.23
CA TYR A 177 -15.86 -4.42 0.91
C TYR A 177 -16.30 -5.44 1.96
N ALA A 178 -15.80 -6.66 1.83
CA ALA A 178 -16.02 -7.69 2.84
C ALA A 178 -15.41 -7.26 4.19
N PRO A 179 -16.02 -7.61 5.33
CA PRO A 179 -15.55 -7.17 6.65
C PRO A 179 -14.09 -7.48 6.96
N ILE A 180 -13.57 -8.58 6.42
CA ILE A 180 -12.16 -8.99 6.60
C ILE A 180 -11.16 -7.93 6.13
N CYS A 181 -11.54 -7.12 5.13
CA CYS A 181 -10.68 -6.08 4.57
C CYS A 181 -10.31 -4.99 5.59
N HIS A 182 -11.17 -4.79 6.58
CA HIS A 182 -11.01 -3.77 7.62
C HIS A 182 -10.85 -4.39 9.03
N ALA A 183 -10.67 -5.70 9.12
CA ALA A 183 -10.53 -6.39 10.40
C ALA A 183 -9.35 -5.87 11.26
N PRO A 184 -8.16 -5.58 10.71
CA PRO A 184 -7.07 -5.03 11.51
C PRO A 184 -7.42 -3.67 12.11
N GLN A 185 -7.97 -2.76 11.32
CA GLN A 185 -8.35 -1.42 11.75
C GLN A 185 -9.46 -1.48 12.81
N ALA A 186 -10.51 -2.26 12.52
CA ALA A 186 -11.64 -2.45 13.43
C ALA A 186 -11.20 -3.05 14.78
N PHE A 187 -10.22 -3.95 14.77
CA PHE A 187 -9.66 -4.51 16.01
C PHE A 187 -8.96 -3.45 16.86
N GLY A 188 -8.14 -2.58 16.25
CA GLY A 188 -7.48 -1.47 16.96
C GLY A 188 -8.49 -0.49 17.57
N ILE A 189 -9.52 -0.13 16.81
CA ILE A 189 -10.63 0.71 17.26
C ILE A 189 -11.37 0.03 18.42
N PHE A 190 -11.74 -1.24 18.26
CA PHE A 190 -12.48 -2.00 19.28
C PHE A 190 -11.75 -2.03 20.63
N ILE A 191 -10.44 -2.35 20.61
CA ILE A 191 -9.65 -2.40 21.84
C ILE A 191 -9.62 -1.05 22.54
N THR A 192 -9.35 0.04 21.82
CA THR A 192 -9.27 1.37 22.44
C THR A 192 -10.62 1.88 22.91
N ARG A 193 -11.72 1.51 22.25
CA ARG A 193 -13.09 1.79 22.68
C ARG A 193 -13.41 1.13 24.03
N LEU A 194 -12.96 -0.10 24.28
CA LEU A 194 -13.15 -0.78 25.56
C LEU A 194 -12.56 0.00 26.75
N PHE A 195 -11.54 0.84 26.49
CA PHE A 195 -10.93 1.71 27.49
C PHE A 195 -11.51 3.14 27.50
N GLY A 196 -12.61 3.39 26.81
CA GLY A 196 -13.25 4.70 26.76
C GLY A 196 -12.44 5.77 25.99
N ALA A 197 -11.54 5.37 25.09
CA ALA A 197 -10.75 6.32 24.33
C ALA A 197 -11.61 7.16 23.37
N GLY A 198 -11.25 8.43 23.20
CA GLY A 198 -11.90 9.31 22.22
C GLY A 198 -11.69 8.85 20.76
N ILE A 199 -12.54 9.32 19.85
CA ILE A 199 -12.63 8.86 18.46
C ILE A 199 -11.31 9.01 17.72
N THR A 200 -10.58 10.11 17.91
CA THR A 200 -9.26 10.31 17.27
C THR A 200 -8.27 9.22 17.69
N VAL A 201 -8.23 8.89 18.99
CA VAL A 201 -7.34 7.84 19.52
C VAL A 201 -7.71 6.48 18.92
N GLN A 202 -9.01 6.20 18.78
CA GLN A 202 -9.51 4.99 18.12
C GLN A 202 -9.04 4.91 16.66
N CYS A 203 -9.11 6.01 15.89
CA CYS A 203 -8.63 6.06 14.52
C CYS A 203 -7.12 5.78 14.42
N TYR A 204 -6.31 6.42 15.27
CA TYR A 204 -4.87 6.15 15.29
C TYR A 204 -4.54 4.72 15.73
N ALA A 205 -5.30 4.14 16.65
CA ALA A 205 -5.15 2.73 17.02
C ALA A 205 -5.46 1.81 15.82
N GLY A 206 -6.52 2.13 15.07
CA GLY A 206 -6.84 1.42 13.83
C GLY A 206 -5.71 1.49 12.80
N ARG A 207 -5.13 2.69 12.58
CA ARG A 207 -3.93 2.85 11.72
C ARG A 207 -2.75 2.02 12.20
N LEU A 208 -2.44 2.05 13.50
CA LEU A 208 -1.31 1.34 14.08
C LEU A 208 -1.44 -0.18 13.95
N VAL A 209 -2.64 -0.74 14.20
CA VAL A 209 -2.86 -2.19 14.04
C VAL A 209 -2.81 -2.57 12.56
N ASN A 210 -3.39 -1.78 11.67
CA ASN A 210 -3.31 -2.01 10.23
C ASN A 210 -1.85 -1.99 9.75
N PHE A 211 -1.07 -1.02 10.20
CA PHE A 211 0.36 -0.91 9.93
C PHE A 211 1.12 -2.13 10.45
N ALA A 212 0.86 -2.56 11.68
CA ALA A 212 1.50 -3.75 12.26
C ALA A 212 1.23 -5.01 11.44
N VAL A 213 0.00 -5.20 10.96
CA VAL A 213 -0.36 -6.33 10.08
C VAL A 213 0.40 -6.23 8.75
N GLY A 214 0.44 -5.06 8.13
CA GLY A 214 1.21 -4.81 6.91
C GLY A 214 2.71 -5.12 7.09
N LEU A 215 3.31 -4.66 8.21
CA LEU A 215 4.71 -4.95 8.55
C LEU A 215 4.97 -6.46 8.68
N VAL A 216 4.11 -7.19 9.38
CA VAL A 216 4.26 -8.64 9.57
C VAL A 216 4.18 -9.38 8.23
N LEU A 217 3.24 -9.01 7.38
CA LEU A 217 3.07 -9.63 6.07
C LEU A 217 4.27 -9.39 5.16
N LEU A 218 4.74 -8.13 5.05
CA LEU A 218 5.90 -7.78 4.22
C LEU A 218 7.21 -8.34 4.81
N TYR A 219 7.38 -8.34 6.13
CA TYR A 219 8.50 -9.02 6.78
C TYR A 219 8.58 -10.50 6.38
N ASN A 220 7.45 -11.21 6.44
CA ASN A 220 7.41 -12.62 6.06
C ASN A 220 7.59 -12.81 4.55
N ALA A 221 7.08 -11.91 3.71
CA ALA A 221 7.35 -11.93 2.28
C ALA A 221 8.85 -11.82 2.00
N ILE A 222 9.54 -10.83 2.58
CA ILE A 222 10.99 -10.66 2.45
C ILE A 222 11.76 -11.86 3.01
N ARG A 223 11.31 -12.42 4.12
CA ARG A 223 11.96 -13.59 4.74
C ARG A 223 11.88 -14.82 3.87
N LEU A 224 10.71 -15.08 3.27
CA LEU A 224 10.39 -16.30 2.55
C LEU A 224 10.85 -16.28 1.10
N ILE A 225 10.89 -15.11 0.45
CA ILE A 225 11.26 -15.03 -0.96
C ILE A 225 12.64 -15.66 -1.22
N PRO A 226 12.76 -16.62 -2.14
CA PRO A 226 14.02 -17.39 -2.32
C PRO A 226 15.07 -16.66 -3.16
N PHE A 227 14.68 -15.66 -3.96
CA PHE A 227 15.54 -14.87 -4.85
C PHE A 227 14.99 -13.46 -5.01
N LYS A 228 15.76 -12.54 -5.59
CA LYS A 228 15.40 -11.10 -5.74
C LYS A 228 14.94 -10.46 -4.42
N LYS A 229 15.54 -10.89 -3.31
CA LYS A 229 15.17 -10.45 -1.96
C LYS A 229 15.34 -8.92 -1.78
N TYR A 230 16.36 -8.34 -2.41
CA TYR A 230 16.56 -6.90 -2.42
C TYR A 230 15.47 -6.14 -3.16
N LEU A 231 14.95 -6.67 -4.28
CA LEU A 231 13.83 -6.06 -5.00
C LEU A 231 12.58 -6.00 -4.10
N VAL A 232 12.22 -7.12 -3.46
CA VAL A 232 11.05 -7.15 -2.57
C VAL A 232 11.24 -6.20 -1.40
N THR A 233 12.44 -6.15 -0.81
CA THR A 233 12.75 -5.21 0.29
C THR A 233 12.66 -3.76 -0.18
N TYR A 234 13.17 -3.45 -1.36
CA TYR A 234 13.11 -2.11 -1.94
C TYR A 234 11.68 -1.68 -2.23
N LEU A 235 10.88 -2.55 -2.88
CA LEU A 235 9.46 -2.28 -3.12
C LEU A 235 8.69 -2.05 -1.81
N ALA A 236 8.95 -2.87 -0.79
CA ALA A 236 8.34 -2.71 0.53
C ALA A 236 8.74 -1.42 1.25
N LEU A 237 9.87 -0.80 0.85
CA LEU A 237 10.37 0.47 1.37
C LEU A 237 10.05 1.67 0.49
N LEU A 238 9.28 1.54 -0.58
CA LEU A 238 8.87 2.70 -1.40
C LEU A 238 7.86 3.58 -0.67
N PRO A 239 7.87 4.91 -0.90
CA PRO A 239 6.92 5.83 -0.28
C PRO A 239 5.45 5.49 -0.53
N VAL A 240 5.10 4.93 -1.69
CA VAL A 240 3.73 4.47 -1.97
C VAL A 240 3.25 3.44 -0.95
N THR A 241 4.15 2.60 -0.45
CA THR A 241 3.87 1.63 0.62
C THR A 241 3.58 2.35 1.94
N PHE A 242 4.40 3.33 2.32
CA PHE A 242 4.23 4.09 3.56
C PHE A 242 3.09 5.11 3.52
N ASN A 243 2.61 5.47 2.34
CA ASN A 243 1.38 6.24 2.21
C ASN A 243 0.14 5.42 2.62
N VAL A 244 0.16 4.12 2.36
CA VAL A 244 -1.00 3.23 2.55
C VAL A 244 -0.93 2.42 3.84
N LEU A 245 0.21 1.80 4.17
CA LEU A 245 0.32 0.90 5.30
C LEU A 245 -0.09 1.51 6.64
N PRO A 246 0.38 2.71 7.03
CA PRO A 246 0.01 3.34 8.29
C PRO A 246 -1.27 4.18 8.19
N SER A 247 -2.26 3.72 7.44
CA SER A 247 -3.55 4.37 7.24
C SER A 247 -4.72 3.44 7.58
N MET A 248 -5.95 3.94 7.45
CA MET A 248 -7.17 3.12 7.59
C MET A 248 -7.50 2.33 6.31
N SER A 249 -6.72 2.46 5.24
CA SER A 249 -6.99 1.82 3.96
C SER A 249 -6.95 0.28 4.03
N SER A 250 -7.89 -0.36 3.36
CA SER A 250 -7.90 -1.82 3.13
C SER A 250 -6.78 -2.30 2.20
N ASP A 251 -6.15 -1.37 1.46
CA ASP A 251 -5.04 -1.69 0.54
C ASP A 251 -3.82 -2.22 1.28
N THR A 252 -3.64 -1.91 2.57
CA THR A 252 -2.59 -2.48 3.43
C THR A 252 -2.64 -4.01 3.44
N LEU A 253 -3.84 -4.56 3.71
CA LEU A 253 -4.03 -6.01 3.72
C LEU A 253 -3.86 -6.60 2.31
N THR A 254 -4.38 -5.92 1.30
CA THR A 254 -4.26 -6.34 -0.12
C THR A 254 -2.80 -6.42 -0.56
N ILE A 255 -2.01 -5.38 -0.33
CA ILE A 255 -0.58 -5.33 -0.67
C ILE A 255 0.19 -6.38 0.12
N GLY A 256 0.05 -6.37 1.45
CA GLY A 256 0.78 -7.28 2.33
C GLY A 256 0.51 -8.75 2.02
N MET A 257 -0.77 -9.12 1.83
CA MET A 257 -1.16 -10.49 1.50
C MET A 257 -0.71 -10.91 0.11
N SER A 258 -0.77 -10.02 -0.89
CA SER A 258 -0.30 -10.35 -2.24
C SER A 258 1.21 -10.61 -2.27
N PHE A 259 2.01 -9.76 -1.64
CA PHE A 259 3.46 -9.97 -1.53
C PHE A 259 3.78 -11.25 -0.74
N PHE A 260 3.11 -11.47 0.39
CA PHE A 260 3.28 -12.71 1.18
C PHE A 260 2.93 -13.94 0.36
N TYR A 261 1.79 -13.95 -0.31
CA TYR A 261 1.31 -15.09 -1.10
C TYR A 261 2.26 -15.45 -2.26
N ILE A 262 2.68 -14.45 -3.03
CA ILE A 262 3.64 -14.65 -4.12
C ILE A 262 4.96 -15.20 -3.55
N ALA A 263 5.50 -14.58 -2.50
CA ALA A 263 6.75 -15.02 -1.87
C ALA A 263 6.63 -16.44 -1.30
N TYR A 264 5.49 -16.78 -0.71
CA TYR A 264 5.25 -18.10 -0.14
C TYR A 264 5.17 -19.20 -1.21
N ILE A 265 4.45 -18.95 -2.31
CA ILE A 265 4.40 -19.90 -3.44
C ILE A 265 5.79 -20.10 -4.05
N LEU A 266 6.57 -19.03 -4.24
CA LEU A 266 7.93 -19.11 -4.74
C LEU A 266 8.86 -19.85 -3.76
N HIS A 267 8.69 -19.63 -2.45
CA HIS A 267 9.38 -20.40 -1.41
C HIS A 267 9.06 -21.90 -1.52
N LEU A 268 7.80 -22.26 -1.61
CA LEU A 268 7.37 -23.64 -1.75
C LEU A 268 7.87 -24.27 -3.04
N LYS A 269 8.01 -23.50 -4.12
CA LYS A 269 8.54 -23.99 -5.39
C LYS A 269 10.06 -24.17 -5.38
N TYR A 270 10.81 -23.13 -5.02
CA TYR A 270 12.25 -23.01 -5.27
C TYR A 270 13.13 -23.25 -4.05
N ASN A 271 12.56 -23.38 -2.84
CA ASN A 271 13.37 -23.81 -1.70
C ASN A 271 13.55 -25.33 -1.71
N GLU A 272 14.79 -25.76 -1.80
CA GLU A 272 15.18 -27.17 -1.87
C GLU A 272 14.96 -27.91 -0.54
N GLU A 273 14.91 -27.20 0.59
CA GLU A 273 14.61 -27.77 1.91
C GLU A 273 13.13 -28.20 2.01
N VAL A 274 12.24 -27.57 1.25
CA VAL A 274 10.82 -27.92 1.20
C VAL A 274 10.65 -29.14 0.29
N LYS A 275 10.57 -30.32 0.86
CA LYS A 275 10.42 -31.59 0.11
C LYS A 275 8.95 -31.90 -0.19
N GLU A 276 8.02 -31.52 0.68
CA GLU A 276 6.59 -31.78 0.54
C GLU A 276 5.73 -30.61 1.04
N ILE A 277 4.51 -30.51 0.52
CA ILE A 277 3.52 -29.56 0.97
C ILE A 277 2.76 -30.13 2.17
N THR A 278 3.03 -29.57 3.32
CA THR A 278 2.42 -30.00 4.58
C THR A 278 0.95 -29.57 4.69
N LYS A 279 0.23 -30.09 5.69
CA LYS A 279 -1.12 -29.60 6.01
C LYS A 279 -1.13 -28.12 6.38
N LYS A 280 -0.10 -27.63 7.08
CA LYS A 280 0.05 -26.19 7.43
C LYS A 280 0.20 -25.33 6.19
N ASP A 281 0.99 -25.78 5.21
CA ASP A 281 1.16 -25.04 3.94
C ASP A 281 -0.16 -24.96 3.17
N LYS A 282 -0.93 -26.06 3.11
CA LYS A 282 -2.25 -26.07 2.47
C LYS A 282 -3.22 -25.10 3.14
N VAL A 283 -3.26 -25.08 4.47
CA VAL A 283 -4.09 -24.15 5.24
C VAL A 283 -3.65 -22.71 4.98
N ALA A 284 -2.34 -22.41 5.04
CA ALA A 284 -1.81 -21.08 4.79
C ALA A 284 -2.11 -20.59 3.35
N LEU A 285 -1.93 -21.45 2.34
CA LEU A 285 -2.28 -21.12 0.95
C LEU A 285 -3.78 -20.87 0.78
N THR A 286 -4.63 -21.72 1.37
CA THR A 286 -6.08 -21.55 1.30
C THR A 286 -6.53 -20.25 1.95
N ILE A 287 -6.12 -19.99 3.19
CA ILE A 287 -6.49 -18.78 3.92
C ILE A 287 -6.00 -17.54 3.17
N SER A 288 -4.75 -17.53 2.70
CA SER A 288 -4.19 -16.41 1.96
C SER A 288 -4.96 -16.14 0.67
N THR A 289 -5.32 -17.18 -0.08
CA THR A 289 -6.12 -17.07 -1.29
C THR A 289 -7.51 -16.48 -0.99
N LEU A 290 -8.20 -16.97 0.04
CA LEU A 290 -9.52 -16.48 0.42
C LEU A 290 -9.47 -15.01 0.88
N ILE A 291 -8.47 -14.63 1.68
CA ILE A 291 -8.31 -13.24 2.10
C ILE A 291 -8.07 -12.32 0.90
N ILE A 292 -7.13 -12.65 0.02
CA ILE A 292 -6.84 -11.84 -1.19
C ILE A 292 -8.08 -11.68 -2.05
N SER A 293 -8.83 -12.76 -2.27
CA SER A 293 -10.03 -12.75 -3.10
C SER A 293 -11.13 -11.85 -2.52
N LEU A 294 -11.28 -11.82 -1.19
CA LEU A 294 -12.25 -10.96 -0.50
C LEU A 294 -11.78 -9.51 -0.39
N CYS A 295 -10.46 -9.25 -0.35
CA CYS A 295 -9.93 -7.88 -0.32
C CYS A 295 -10.32 -7.11 -1.57
N LYS A 296 -10.08 -7.66 -2.73
CA LYS A 296 -10.56 -7.13 -4.02
C LYS A 296 -10.66 -8.28 -5.02
N ILE A 297 -11.83 -8.47 -5.59
CA ILE A 297 -12.13 -9.54 -6.55
C ILE A 297 -11.16 -9.58 -7.74
N VAL A 298 -10.64 -8.41 -8.15
CA VAL A 298 -9.71 -8.28 -9.27
C VAL A 298 -8.38 -9.03 -9.06
N TYR A 299 -8.02 -9.40 -7.81
CA TYR A 299 -6.81 -10.16 -7.52
C TYR A 299 -7.00 -11.68 -7.44
N ILE A 300 -8.22 -12.19 -7.68
CA ILE A 300 -8.48 -13.64 -7.76
C ILE A 300 -7.50 -14.36 -8.71
N PRO A 301 -7.12 -13.80 -9.87
CA PRO A 301 -6.18 -14.49 -10.76
C PRO A 301 -4.81 -14.82 -10.13
N LEU A 302 -4.43 -14.21 -8.99
CA LEU A 302 -3.24 -14.66 -8.26
C LEU A 302 -3.31 -16.15 -7.85
N CYS A 303 -4.53 -16.71 -7.72
CA CYS A 303 -4.73 -18.13 -7.40
C CYS A 303 -4.05 -19.07 -8.40
N ILE A 304 -3.96 -18.67 -9.68
CA ILE A 304 -3.32 -19.51 -10.71
C ILE A 304 -1.84 -19.78 -10.44
N LEU A 305 -1.19 -18.96 -9.61
CA LEU A 305 0.19 -19.19 -9.18
C LEU A 305 0.36 -20.51 -8.41
N LEU A 306 -0.71 -21.09 -7.83
CA LEU A 306 -0.67 -22.43 -7.25
C LEU A 306 -0.22 -23.49 -8.27
N LEU A 307 -0.47 -23.28 -9.56
CA LEU A 307 -0.10 -24.18 -10.62
C LEU A 307 1.40 -24.33 -10.81
N ILE A 308 2.21 -23.34 -10.39
CA ILE A 308 3.66 -23.41 -10.56
C ILE A 308 4.34 -24.33 -9.53
N ILE A 309 3.69 -24.66 -8.42
CA ILE A 309 4.26 -25.56 -7.40
C ILE A 309 4.38 -26.98 -7.99
N PRO A 310 5.55 -27.65 -7.93
CA PRO A 310 5.75 -28.96 -8.52
C PRO A 310 4.83 -30.04 -7.95
N LYS A 311 4.35 -30.97 -8.81
CA LYS A 311 3.48 -32.08 -8.39
C LYS A 311 4.16 -33.03 -7.39
N GLU A 312 5.47 -33.15 -7.47
CA GLU A 312 6.29 -33.99 -6.61
C GLU A 312 6.13 -33.57 -5.15
N LYS A 313 6.02 -32.27 -4.89
CA LYS A 313 5.80 -31.73 -3.52
C LYS A 313 4.40 -32.04 -2.97
N TYR A 314 3.43 -32.37 -3.83
CA TYR A 314 2.09 -32.83 -3.42
C TYR A 314 2.00 -34.36 -3.32
N GLY A 315 3.05 -35.07 -3.73
CA GLY A 315 3.11 -36.53 -3.82
C GLY A 315 2.45 -37.10 -5.09
N SER A 316 1.55 -36.39 -5.76
CA SER A 316 1.00 -36.80 -7.06
C SER A 316 0.31 -35.62 -7.76
N LEU A 317 0.19 -35.71 -9.10
CA LEU A 317 -0.53 -34.73 -9.92
C LEU A 317 -2.02 -34.64 -9.51
N LYS A 318 -2.64 -35.80 -9.20
CA LYS A 318 -4.06 -35.83 -8.78
C LYS A 318 -4.27 -35.03 -7.48
N LYS A 319 -3.40 -35.20 -6.48
CA LYS A 319 -3.50 -34.48 -5.19
C LYS A 319 -3.29 -32.97 -5.39
N LYS A 320 -2.31 -32.57 -6.23
CA LYS A 320 -2.07 -31.19 -6.61
C LYS A 320 -3.31 -30.55 -7.24
N ASN A 321 -3.85 -31.21 -8.31
CA ASN A 321 -4.97 -30.66 -9.07
C ASN A 321 -6.22 -30.55 -8.20
N ILE A 322 -6.55 -31.57 -7.40
CA ILE A 322 -7.68 -31.54 -6.48
C ILE A 322 -7.55 -30.36 -5.50
N PHE A 323 -6.39 -30.21 -4.86
CA PHE A 323 -6.16 -29.10 -3.92
C PHE A 323 -6.31 -27.74 -4.62
N THR A 324 -5.64 -27.54 -5.75
CA THR A 324 -5.66 -26.28 -6.50
C THR A 324 -7.08 -25.92 -6.96
N ILE A 325 -7.83 -26.89 -7.51
CA ILE A 325 -9.21 -26.69 -7.96
C ILE A 325 -10.11 -26.33 -6.78
N ILE A 326 -10.01 -27.04 -5.64
CA ILE A 326 -10.80 -26.74 -4.45
C ILE A 326 -10.54 -25.31 -3.97
N VAL A 327 -9.27 -24.89 -3.89
CA VAL A 327 -8.92 -23.54 -3.42
C VAL A 327 -9.46 -22.47 -4.38
N ILE A 328 -9.31 -22.66 -5.69
CA ILE A 328 -9.80 -21.71 -6.71
C ILE A 328 -11.33 -21.63 -6.66
N ILE A 329 -12.01 -22.78 -6.66
CA ILE A 329 -13.48 -22.81 -6.60
C ILE A 329 -13.98 -22.18 -5.30
N SER A 330 -13.33 -22.44 -4.16
CA SER A 330 -13.70 -21.84 -2.87
C SER A 330 -13.56 -20.33 -2.90
N ALA A 331 -12.50 -19.79 -3.52
CA ALA A 331 -12.31 -18.35 -3.66
C ALA A 331 -13.37 -17.71 -4.55
N ILE A 332 -13.68 -18.33 -5.67
CA ILE A 332 -14.73 -17.87 -6.60
C ILE A 332 -16.11 -17.94 -5.91
N ALA A 333 -16.45 -19.08 -5.30
CA ALA A 333 -17.73 -19.27 -4.63
C ALA A 333 -17.94 -18.26 -3.50
N LEU A 334 -16.90 -18.03 -2.68
CA LEU A 334 -16.97 -17.05 -1.59
C LEU A 334 -17.22 -15.63 -2.12
N ASN A 335 -16.59 -15.24 -3.23
CA ASN A 335 -16.82 -13.95 -3.86
C ASN A 335 -18.22 -13.86 -4.50
N LEU A 336 -18.71 -14.92 -5.13
CA LEU A 336 -20.08 -14.94 -5.67
C LEU A 336 -21.12 -14.82 -4.56
N ILE A 337 -20.92 -15.48 -3.43
CA ILE A 337 -21.77 -15.34 -2.24
C ILE A 337 -21.73 -13.89 -1.73
N TRP A 338 -20.53 -13.28 -1.65
CA TRP A 338 -20.38 -11.90 -1.22
C TRP A 338 -21.04 -10.92 -2.20
N LEU A 339 -20.80 -11.06 -3.49
CA LEU A 339 -21.45 -10.23 -4.53
C LEU A 339 -22.96 -10.42 -4.55
N GLY A 340 -23.45 -11.66 -4.38
CA GLY A 340 -24.88 -11.95 -4.23
C GLY A 340 -25.48 -11.26 -3.02
N TYR A 341 -24.73 -11.19 -1.91
CA TYR A 341 -25.14 -10.38 -0.76
C TYR A 341 -25.21 -8.88 -1.10
N CYS A 342 -24.19 -8.35 -1.80
CA CYS A 342 -24.10 -6.92 -2.15
C CYS A 342 -25.09 -6.52 -3.25
N SER A 343 -25.62 -7.45 -4.06
CA SER A 343 -26.56 -7.17 -5.15
C SER A 343 -27.89 -6.56 -4.71
N ARG A 344 -28.18 -6.59 -3.41
CA ARG A 344 -29.36 -5.95 -2.81
C ARG A 344 -29.23 -4.42 -2.73
N TYR A 345 -28.03 -3.86 -2.89
CA TYR A 345 -27.82 -2.44 -2.87
C TYR A 345 -27.83 -1.86 -4.27
N LEU A 346 -28.46 -0.68 -4.43
CA LEU A 346 -28.32 0.13 -5.64
C LEU A 346 -27.00 0.90 -5.56
N ILE A 347 -26.03 0.44 -6.33
CA ILE A 347 -24.68 1.01 -6.31
C ILE A 347 -24.48 1.80 -7.59
N GLU A 348 -24.85 3.08 -7.55
CA GLU A 348 -24.43 4.06 -8.54
C GLU A 348 -23.25 4.84 -7.98
N PHE A 349 -22.07 4.66 -8.58
CA PHE A 349 -20.86 5.35 -8.15
C PHE A 349 -20.79 6.78 -8.69
N ASN A 350 -21.28 6.98 -9.93
CA ASN A 350 -21.28 8.26 -10.61
C ASN A 350 -22.53 8.42 -11.49
N THR A 351 -22.85 9.67 -11.82
CA THR A 351 -23.92 10.01 -12.74
C THR A 351 -23.65 9.44 -14.14
N GLY A 352 -24.66 8.82 -14.75
CA GLY A 352 -24.55 8.26 -16.10
C GLY A 352 -23.90 6.88 -16.19
N VAL A 353 -23.60 6.24 -15.06
CA VAL A 353 -23.15 4.85 -15.01
C VAL A 353 -24.33 3.91 -15.28
N ASN A 354 -24.19 3.01 -16.23
CA ASN A 354 -25.12 1.92 -16.48
C ASN A 354 -24.33 0.62 -16.66
N SER A 355 -24.11 -0.08 -15.55
CA SER A 355 -23.27 -1.29 -15.51
C SER A 355 -23.75 -2.39 -16.44
N LYS A 356 -25.07 -2.55 -16.63
CA LYS A 356 -25.63 -3.60 -17.50
C LYS A 356 -25.36 -3.31 -18.97
N GLU A 357 -25.65 -2.09 -19.43
CA GLU A 357 -25.37 -1.68 -20.80
C GLU A 357 -23.88 -1.65 -21.09
N GLN A 358 -23.06 -1.25 -20.11
CA GLN A 358 -21.60 -1.22 -20.24
C GLN A 358 -21.02 -2.64 -20.43
N VAL A 359 -21.52 -3.64 -19.69
CA VAL A 359 -21.12 -5.04 -19.89
C VAL A 359 -21.58 -5.53 -21.27
N LEU A 360 -22.80 -5.21 -21.69
CA LEU A 360 -23.31 -5.58 -23.01
C LEU A 360 -22.45 -4.94 -24.12
N PHE A 361 -22.09 -3.67 -23.98
CA PHE A 361 -21.19 -2.98 -24.91
C PHE A 361 -19.84 -3.70 -25.03
N ILE A 362 -19.20 -4.06 -23.91
CA ILE A 362 -17.92 -4.78 -23.92
C ILE A 362 -18.05 -6.11 -24.69
N LEU A 363 -19.14 -6.84 -24.49
CA LEU A 363 -19.36 -8.13 -25.13
C LEU A 363 -19.71 -8.04 -26.61
N THR A 364 -20.44 -7.01 -27.01
CA THR A 364 -20.90 -6.82 -28.41
C THR A 364 -19.92 -6.03 -29.26
N HIS A 365 -19.07 -5.19 -28.65
CA HIS A 365 -18.09 -4.34 -29.32
C HIS A 365 -16.66 -4.56 -28.75
N PRO A 366 -16.11 -5.78 -28.76
CA PRO A 366 -14.84 -6.09 -28.09
C PRO A 366 -13.64 -5.33 -28.69
N ILE A 367 -13.65 -5.07 -30.00
CA ILE A 367 -12.55 -4.31 -30.66
C ILE A 367 -12.57 -2.86 -30.17
N GLU A 368 -13.74 -2.25 -30.08
CA GLU A 368 -13.89 -0.88 -29.60
C GLU A 368 -13.46 -0.75 -28.13
N TYR A 369 -13.83 -1.73 -27.30
CA TYR A 369 -13.37 -1.79 -25.92
C TYR A 369 -11.84 -1.94 -25.82
N ILE A 370 -11.20 -2.76 -26.66
CA ILE A 370 -9.74 -2.87 -26.72
C ILE A 370 -9.10 -1.54 -27.10
N MET A 371 -9.71 -0.79 -28.03
CA MET A 371 -9.22 0.56 -28.39
C MET A 371 -9.37 1.56 -27.24
N ILE A 372 -10.46 1.48 -26.46
CA ILE A 372 -10.65 2.29 -25.25
C ILE A 372 -9.57 1.95 -24.21
N LEU A 373 -9.28 0.66 -23.97
CA LEU A 373 -8.19 0.22 -23.09
C LEU A 373 -6.83 0.77 -23.54
N ALA A 374 -6.49 0.61 -24.82
CA ALA A 374 -5.22 1.07 -25.38
C ALA A 374 -5.08 2.60 -25.26
N ARG A 375 -6.14 3.33 -25.58
CA ARG A 375 -6.18 4.79 -25.45
C ARG A 375 -6.02 5.24 -24.01
N THR A 376 -6.70 4.57 -23.07
CA THR A 376 -6.62 4.85 -21.64
C THR A 376 -5.21 4.61 -21.09
N ILE A 377 -4.62 3.46 -21.41
CA ILE A 377 -3.25 3.12 -20.98
C ILE A 377 -2.26 4.16 -21.52
N ASN A 378 -2.37 4.53 -22.80
CA ASN A 378 -1.49 5.54 -23.40
C ASN A 378 -1.67 6.92 -22.75
N PHE A 379 -2.91 7.34 -22.51
CA PHE A 379 -3.21 8.64 -21.91
C PHE A 379 -2.69 8.79 -20.48
N TYR A 380 -2.88 7.75 -19.65
CA TYR A 380 -2.48 7.78 -18.25
C TYR A 380 -1.11 7.12 -17.96
N PHE A 381 -0.37 6.70 -18.98
CA PHE A 381 0.89 5.97 -18.80
C PHE A 381 1.85 6.67 -17.82
N ASN A 382 2.10 7.95 -18.04
CA ASN A 382 2.98 8.75 -17.19
C ASN A 382 2.44 8.86 -15.76
N THR A 383 1.14 9.06 -15.60
CA THR A 383 0.49 9.16 -14.28
C THR A 383 0.62 7.86 -13.49
N TYR A 384 0.42 6.70 -14.13
CA TYR A 384 0.56 5.42 -13.45
C TYR A 384 2.00 5.15 -13.03
N TYR A 385 2.92 5.44 -13.91
CA TYR A 385 4.35 5.18 -13.68
C TYR A 385 4.93 6.11 -12.60
N ALA A 386 4.61 7.40 -12.69
CA ALA A 386 5.00 8.38 -11.69
C ALA A 386 4.34 8.09 -10.32
N GLY A 387 3.05 7.74 -10.31
CA GLY A 387 2.32 7.46 -9.10
C GLY A 387 2.81 6.21 -8.34
N LEU A 388 3.23 5.16 -9.06
CA LEU A 388 3.92 4.02 -8.44
C LEU A 388 5.27 4.41 -7.82
N SER A 389 5.87 5.48 -8.34
CA SER A 389 7.16 6.00 -7.88
C SER A 389 7.05 7.09 -6.81
N GLY A 390 5.84 7.48 -6.41
CA GLY A 390 5.62 8.44 -5.32
C GLY A 390 5.09 9.82 -5.72
N ASP A 391 4.61 10.02 -6.94
CA ASP A 391 4.04 11.30 -7.40
C ASP A 391 2.65 11.61 -6.82
N ALA A 392 1.92 10.60 -6.39
CA ALA A 392 0.53 10.73 -5.94
C ALA A 392 0.36 10.24 -4.49
N LEU A 393 0.99 10.93 -3.55
CA LEU A 393 0.95 10.61 -2.12
C LEU A 393 -0.01 11.54 -1.37
N GLY A 394 -0.40 11.14 -0.16
CA GLY A 394 -1.52 11.79 0.51
C GLY A 394 -2.77 11.70 -0.37
N SER A 395 -3.78 12.48 -0.17
CA SER A 395 -4.90 12.57 -1.13
C SER A 395 -4.50 13.32 -2.41
N TYR A 396 -3.43 12.87 -3.09
CA TYR A 396 -2.81 13.48 -4.28
C TYR A 396 -2.21 14.87 -4.04
N THR A 397 -2.00 15.26 -2.79
CA THR A 397 -1.51 16.58 -2.39
C THR A 397 -0.02 16.61 -2.11
N VAL A 398 0.57 15.47 -1.76
CA VAL A 398 2.00 15.35 -1.48
C VAL A 398 2.70 14.79 -2.71
N LYS A 399 3.55 15.59 -3.35
CA LYS A 399 4.34 15.19 -4.51
C LYS A 399 5.80 14.99 -4.13
N ALA A 400 6.39 13.89 -4.58
CA ALA A 400 7.82 13.71 -4.51
C ALA A 400 8.51 14.57 -5.58
N SER A 401 9.76 14.95 -5.32
CA SER A 401 10.57 15.63 -6.35
C SER A 401 10.77 14.72 -7.57
N GLU A 402 10.72 15.28 -8.77
CA GLU A 402 10.89 14.55 -10.04
C GLU A 402 12.20 13.74 -10.09
N ILE A 403 13.27 14.24 -9.45
CA ILE A 403 14.55 13.51 -9.35
C ILE A 403 14.35 12.17 -8.64
N TYR A 404 13.57 12.15 -7.55
CA TYR A 404 13.28 10.91 -6.82
C TYR A 404 12.38 10.00 -7.64
N ILE A 405 11.41 10.54 -8.37
CA ILE A 405 10.52 9.75 -9.25
C ILE A 405 11.34 9.07 -10.34
N CYS A 406 12.15 9.83 -11.08
CA CYS A 406 13.01 9.30 -12.14
C CYS A 406 14.02 8.27 -11.61
N ALA A 407 14.66 8.55 -10.47
CA ALA A 407 15.59 7.62 -9.85
C ALA A 407 14.89 6.32 -9.40
N THR A 408 13.68 6.41 -8.82
CA THR A 408 12.87 5.25 -8.41
C THR A 408 12.52 4.39 -9.62
N ILE A 409 12.11 5.00 -10.70
CA ILE A 409 11.82 4.33 -11.97
C ILE A 409 13.03 3.55 -12.46
N GLY A 410 14.18 4.22 -12.56
CA GLY A 410 15.43 3.60 -13.01
C GLY A 410 15.88 2.46 -12.10
N LEU A 411 15.88 2.66 -10.78
CA LEU A 411 16.29 1.64 -9.82
C LEU A 411 15.33 0.45 -9.80
N THR A 412 14.02 0.68 -9.88
CA THR A 412 13.03 -0.40 -9.96
C THR A 412 13.25 -1.23 -11.23
N SER A 413 13.45 -0.59 -12.38
CA SER A 413 13.70 -1.28 -13.65
C SER A 413 14.99 -2.11 -13.59
N ILE A 414 16.08 -1.53 -13.06
CA ILE A 414 17.35 -2.24 -12.89
C ILE A 414 17.21 -3.45 -11.97
N LEU A 415 16.50 -3.32 -10.84
CA LEU A 415 16.29 -4.43 -9.90
C LEU A 415 15.36 -5.51 -10.45
N MET A 416 14.39 -5.14 -11.28
CA MET A 416 13.51 -6.11 -11.95
C MET A 416 14.27 -6.95 -12.99
N LEU A 417 15.11 -6.29 -13.80
CA LEU A 417 15.90 -6.94 -14.86
C LEU A 417 17.13 -7.68 -14.30
N GLY A 418 17.77 -7.14 -13.27
CA GLY A 418 19.07 -7.62 -12.81
C GLY A 418 18.98 -8.69 -11.72
N ASN A 419 20.02 -9.52 -11.67
CA ASN A 419 20.33 -10.41 -10.56
C ASN A 419 21.42 -9.78 -9.70
N ILE A 420 21.29 -9.89 -8.38
CA ILE A 420 22.24 -9.29 -7.45
C ILE A 420 23.35 -10.28 -7.14
N GLU A 421 24.61 -9.81 -7.17
CA GLU A 421 25.77 -10.59 -6.77
C GLU A 421 25.61 -11.06 -5.30
N GLY A 422 25.59 -12.37 -5.10
CA GLY A 422 25.41 -13.02 -3.79
C GLY A 422 23.97 -13.39 -3.45
N ASP A 423 22.98 -13.02 -4.26
CA ASP A 423 21.64 -13.63 -4.19
C ASP A 423 21.66 -15.04 -4.82
N LYS A 424 20.81 -15.92 -4.31
CA LYS A 424 20.64 -17.25 -4.89
C LYS A 424 20.16 -17.10 -6.34
N LYS A 425 20.97 -17.56 -7.30
CA LYS A 425 20.55 -17.63 -8.70
C LYS A 425 19.52 -18.74 -8.85
N VAL A 426 18.33 -18.37 -9.25
CA VAL A 426 17.24 -19.31 -9.53
C VAL A 426 16.84 -19.11 -10.99
N LYS A 427 16.95 -20.17 -11.78
CA LYS A 427 16.46 -20.14 -13.16
C LYS A 427 14.94 -20.25 -13.17
N ILE A 428 14.28 -19.18 -13.58
CA ILE A 428 12.82 -19.14 -13.69
C ILE A 428 12.44 -19.86 -14.99
N ASP A 429 11.72 -20.99 -14.85
CA ASP A 429 11.25 -21.76 -15.98
C ASP A 429 10.14 -21.01 -16.75
N TRP A 430 9.99 -21.36 -18.03
CA TRP A 430 9.03 -20.71 -18.93
C TRP A 430 7.59 -20.82 -18.45
N PHE A 431 7.23 -21.94 -17.80
CA PHE A 431 5.88 -22.16 -17.29
C PHE A 431 5.55 -21.17 -16.15
N THR A 432 6.51 -20.92 -15.25
CA THR A 432 6.38 -19.89 -14.22
C THR A 432 6.20 -18.50 -14.83
N ARG A 433 6.97 -18.16 -15.87
CA ARG A 433 6.83 -16.89 -16.59
C ARG A 433 5.45 -16.74 -17.21
N LEU A 434 4.97 -17.81 -17.88
CA LEU A 434 3.65 -17.83 -18.50
C LEU A 434 2.54 -17.63 -17.48
N ILE A 435 2.55 -18.37 -16.37
CA ILE A 435 1.53 -18.26 -15.31
C ILE A 435 1.60 -16.88 -14.65
N ALA A 436 2.78 -16.34 -14.40
CA ALA A 436 2.95 -14.98 -13.85
C ALA A 436 2.40 -13.92 -14.83
N ALA A 437 2.67 -14.07 -16.13
CA ALA A 437 2.15 -13.17 -17.16
C ALA A 437 0.62 -13.26 -17.27
N MET A 438 0.05 -14.46 -17.24
CA MET A 438 -1.40 -14.66 -17.26
C MET A 438 -2.07 -14.01 -16.04
N ALA A 439 -1.51 -14.21 -14.83
CA ALA A 439 -2.01 -13.58 -13.61
C ALA A 439 -1.94 -12.05 -13.71
N PHE A 440 -0.80 -11.51 -14.13
CA PHE A 440 -0.58 -10.07 -14.28
C PHE A 440 -1.57 -9.45 -15.27
N ILE A 441 -1.64 -9.99 -16.48
CA ILE A 441 -2.54 -9.48 -17.54
C ILE A 441 -3.99 -9.57 -17.10
N ALA A 442 -4.41 -10.71 -16.54
CA ALA A 442 -5.78 -10.89 -16.07
C ALA A 442 -6.17 -9.86 -15.00
N ILE A 443 -5.28 -9.59 -14.03
CA ILE A 443 -5.54 -8.62 -12.96
C ILE A 443 -5.59 -7.20 -13.55
N VAL A 444 -4.66 -6.83 -14.42
CA VAL A 444 -4.67 -5.53 -15.09
C VAL A 444 -5.98 -5.32 -15.85
N LEU A 445 -6.39 -6.28 -16.66
CA LEU A 445 -7.65 -6.23 -17.39
C LEU A 445 -8.86 -6.11 -16.46
N LEU A 446 -8.90 -6.88 -15.38
CA LEU A 446 -9.99 -6.81 -14.40
C LEU A 446 -10.04 -5.46 -13.67
N ILE A 447 -8.91 -4.83 -13.36
CA ILE A 447 -8.87 -3.49 -12.76
C ILE A 447 -9.51 -2.48 -13.71
N TYR A 448 -9.11 -2.44 -14.98
CA TYR A 448 -9.69 -1.53 -15.96
C TYR A 448 -11.18 -1.83 -16.22
N THR A 449 -11.52 -3.10 -16.43
CA THR A 449 -12.89 -3.50 -16.74
C THR A 449 -13.85 -3.21 -15.58
N SER A 450 -13.46 -3.50 -14.34
CA SER A 450 -14.30 -3.24 -13.17
C SER A 450 -14.62 -1.75 -13.02
N LEU A 451 -13.61 -0.87 -13.20
CA LEU A 451 -13.82 0.58 -13.15
C LEU A 451 -14.60 1.10 -14.36
N TYR A 452 -14.39 0.53 -15.56
CA TYR A 452 -15.17 0.90 -16.73
C TYR A 452 -16.65 0.60 -16.53
N VAL A 453 -16.97 -0.55 -15.94
CA VAL A 453 -18.34 -0.98 -15.69
C VAL A 453 -19.01 -0.23 -14.55
N GLN A 454 -18.28 0.07 -13.47
CA GLN A 454 -18.86 0.56 -12.21
C GLN A 454 -18.69 2.06 -11.97
N TRP A 455 -17.69 2.69 -12.60
CA TRP A 455 -17.29 4.07 -12.28
C TRP A 455 -17.50 5.04 -13.44
N ASN A 456 -17.46 4.55 -14.67
CA ASN A 456 -17.47 5.40 -15.85
C ASN A 456 -18.87 5.50 -16.47
N PRO A 457 -19.24 6.67 -17.04
CA PRO A 457 -20.44 6.81 -17.84
C PRO A 457 -20.46 5.79 -18.99
N TYR A 458 -21.65 5.46 -19.45
CA TYR A 458 -21.85 4.52 -20.57
C TYR A 458 -21.06 4.99 -21.81
N MET A 459 -20.31 4.06 -22.43
CA MET A 459 -19.45 4.28 -23.61
C MET A 459 -18.40 5.41 -23.46
N ASN A 460 -17.96 5.71 -22.25
CA ASN A 460 -16.91 6.70 -22.06
C ASN A 460 -15.64 6.34 -22.86
N PRO A 461 -15.03 7.29 -23.62
CA PRO A 461 -13.87 7.02 -24.48
C PRO A 461 -12.56 6.74 -23.71
N LEU A 462 -12.53 7.01 -22.41
CA LEU A 462 -11.42 6.75 -21.49
C LEU A 462 -11.94 6.12 -20.19
N ILE A 463 -11.14 5.28 -19.58
CA ILE A 463 -11.46 4.68 -18.28
C ILE A 463 -10.85 5.52 -17.17
N HIS A 464 -11.69 6.23 -16.43
CA HIS A 464 -11.29 7.04 -15.29
C HIS A 464 -11.32 6.24 -13.97
N GLY A 465 -10.67 6.75 -12.95
CA GLY A 465 -10.69 6.18 -11.59
C GLY A 465 -9.62 5.12 -11.31
N VAL A 466 -8.85 4.70 -12.32
CA VAL A 466 -7.75 3.74 -12.11
C VAL A 466 -6.60 4.44 -11.39
N GLN A 467 -6.24 3.92 -10.23
CA GLN A 467 -5.20 4.50 -9.39
C GLN A 467 -3.90 3.68 -9.47
N PRO A 468 -2.71 4.32 -9.47
CA PRO A 468 -1.42 3.63 -9.58
C PRO A 468 -1.23 2.53 -8.52
N ARG A 469 -1.69 2.77 -7.28
CA ARG A 469 -1.58 1.82 -6.16
C ARG A 469 -2.26 0.46 -6.43
N TYR A 470 -3.22 0.39 -7.36
CA TYR A 470 -3.88 -0.88 -7.69
C TYR A 470 -2.95 -1.86 -8.43
N PHE A 471 -1.87 -1.40 -9.05
CA PHE A 471 -0.89 -2.26 -9.70
C PHE A 471 0.23 -2.71 -8.73
N PHE A 472 0.35 -2.06 -7.57
CA PHE A 472 1.43 -2.34 -6.63
C PHE A 472 1.42 -3.78 -6.07
N PRO A 473 0.27 -4.40 -5.74
CA PRO A 473 0.21 -5.79 -5.25
C PRO A 473 0.80 -6.83 -6.21
N ILE A 474 0.83 -6.53 -7.51
CA ILE A 474 1.28 -7.45 -8.56
C ILE A 474 2.61 -7.03 -9.23
N ILE A 475 3.19 -5.90 -8.81
CA ILE A 475 4.39 -5.35 -9.46
C ILE A 475 5.56 -6.33 -9.46
N PHE A 476 5.69 -7.17 -8.44
CA PHE A 476 6.74 -8.17 -8.38
C PHE A 476 6.62 -9.25 -9.48
N LEU A 477 5.40 -9.54 -9.98
CA LEU A 477 5.20 -10.52 -11.06
C LEU A 477 5.94 -10.12 -12.34
N THR A 478 6.07 -8.82 -12.62
CA THR A 478 6.82 -8.33 -13.79
C THR A 478 8.27 -8.80 -13.75
N SER A 479 8.89 -8.85 -12.56
CA SER A 479 10.25 -9.34 -12.40
C SER A 479 10.41 -10.84 -12.71
N LEU A 480 9.34 -11.63 -12.57
CA LEU A 480 9.34 -13.05 -12.95
C LEU A 480 9.24 -13.20 -14.48
N ILE A 481 8.48 -12.32 -15.13
CA ILE A 481 8.24 -12.35 -16.57
C ILE A 481 9.51 -11.98 -17.35
N ILE A 482 10.16 -10.86 -16.93
CA ILE A 482 11.30 -10.28 -17.66
C ILE A 482 12.66 -10.72 -17.13
N ASP A 483 12.70 -11.66 -16.16
CA ASP A 483 13.94 -12.15 -15.57
C ASP A 483 14.95 -12.60 -16.63
N ASN A 484 16.20 -12.18 -16.47
CA ASN A 484 17.30 -12.55 -17.36
C ASN A 484 18.63 -12.62 -16.60
N ASP A 485 19.61 -13.27 -17.18
CA ASP A 485 20.94 -13.44 -16.61
C ASP A 485 21.97 -12.42 -17.14
N LEU A 486 21.54 -11.46 -17.98
CA LEU A 486 22.44 -10.52 -18.66
C LEU A 486 22.97 -9.43 -17.72
N LEU A 487 22.14 -9.00 -16.78
CA LEU A 487 22.49 -7.91 -15.87
C LEU A 487 22.81 -8.47 -14.48
N VAL A 488 24.06 -8.32 -14.04
CA VAL A 488 24.49 -8.65 -12.68
C VAL A 488 24.85 -7.38 -11.93
N ILE A 489 24.11 -7.11 -10.86
CA ILE A 489 24.28 -5.92 -10.02
C ILE A 489 25.28 -6.24 -8.91
N LYS A 490 26.37 -5.46 -8.81
CA LYS A 490 27.38 -5.64 -7.77
C LYS A 490 26.79 -5.42 -6.37
N LYS A 491 27.17 -6.23 -5.40
CA LYS A 491 26.71 -6.19 -4.00
C LYS A 491 26.83 -4.79 -3.35
N LYS A 492 27.82 -4.00 -3.74
CA LYS A 492 27.98 -2.62 -3.22
C LYS A 492 26.82 -1.67 -3.59
N ILE A 493 26.16 -1.92 -4.72
CA ILE A 493 25.03 -1.10 -5.20
C ILE A 493 23.79 -1.32 -4.33
N ASN A 494 23.64 -2.48 -3.72
CA ASN A 494 22.50 -2.82 -2.87
C ASN A 494 22.35 -1.88 -1.68
N ARG A 495 23.47 -1.51 -1.05
CA ARG A 495 23.46 -0.55 0.06
C ARG A 495 23.01 0.83 -0.40
N PHE A 496 23.45 1.22 -1.59
CA PHE A 496 23.02 2.48 -2.19
C PHE A 496 21.51 2.48 -2.41
N ILE A 497 20.94 1.40 -2.94
CA ILE A 497 19.51 1.27 -3.22
C ILE A 497 18.66 1.40 -1.95
N LEU A 498 19.02 0.68 -0.88
CA LEU A 498 18.29 0.75 0.39
C LEU A 498 18.49 2.08 1.11
N THR A 499 19.69 2.66 1.01
CA THR A 499 19.97 4.01 1.52
C THR A 499 19.14 5.04 0.77
N TYR A 500 19.06 4.93 -0.55
CA TYR A 500 18.21 5.77 -1.39
C TYR A 500 16.74 5.67 -0.98
N ALA A 501 16.18 4.46 -0.82
CA ALA A 501 14.80 4.27 -0.39
C ALA A 501 14.54 4.94 0.98
N THR A 502 15.51 4.86 1.90
CA THR A 502 15.44 5.53 3.20
C THR A 502 15.37 7.05 3.05
N PHE A 503 16.26 7.64 2.24
CA PHE A 503 16.25 9.09 1.99
C PHE A 503 15.01 9.55 1.27
N PHE A 504 14.50 8.76 0.32
CA PHE A 504 13.27 9.09 -0.36
C PHE A 504 12.08 9.18 0.61
N ASN A 505 11.96 8.24 1.54
CA ASN A 505 10.93 8.31 2.58
C ASN A 505 11.08 9.51 3.51
N ILE A 506 12.31 9.90 3.83
CA ILE A 506 12.57 11.11 4.61
C ILE A 506 12.14 12.36 3.85
N ASN A 507 12.43 12.42 2.55
CA ASN A 507 11.96 13.49 1.69
C ASN A 507 10.43 13.58 1.69
N VAL A 508 9.75 12.46 1.50
CA VAL A 508 8.27 12.40 1.53
C VAL A 508 7.70 12.79 2.89
N ALA A 509 8.27 12.28 3.98
CA ALA A 509 7.84 12.65 5.33
C ALA A 509 8.01 14.17 5.58
N THR A 510 9.10 14.76 5.11
CA THR A 510 9.33 16.21 5.19
C THR A 510 8.32 16.96 4.33
N ALA A 511 8.09 16.51 3.08
CA ALA A 511 7.09 17.09 2.19
C ALA A 511 5.66 17.02 2.78
N THR A 512 5.32 15.93 3.46
CA THR A 512 4.04 15.76 4.16
C THR A 512 3.85 16.84 5.24
N ILE A 513 4.89 17.09 6.04
CA ILE A 513 4.85 18.15 7.05
C ILE A 513 4.66 19.52 6.39
N TYR A 514 5.40 19.81 5.34
CA TYR A 514 5.23 21.06 4.60
C TYR A 514 3.82 21.23 4.08
N THR A 515 3.28 20.22 3.43
CA THR A 515 1.95 20.27 2.81
C THR A 515 0.85 20.54 3.84
N TYR A 516 0.87 19.83 4.97
CA TYR A 516 -0.26 19.83 5.90
C TYR A 516 -0.11 20.81 7.07
N TYR A 517 1.10 21.21 7.42
CA TYR A 517 1.33 22.04 8.61
C TYR A 517 1.85 23.45 8.27
N PHE A 518 2.60 23.61 7.20
CA PHE A 518 3.07 24.92 6.77
C PHE A 518 2.14 25.54 5.72
N GLY A 519 1.57 24.76 4.78
CA GLY A 519 0.66 25.27 3.75
C GLY A 519 -0.65 25.83 4.33
N VAL A 520 -1.18 25.23 5.40
CA VAL A 520 -2.42 25.70 6.05
C VAL A 520 -2.25 27.05 6.74
N LEU A 521 -1.08 27.33 7.30
CA LEU A 521 -0.79 28.62 7.93
C LEU A 521 -0.93 29.81 6.96
N ILE A 522 -0.66 29.60 5.68
CA ILE A 522 -0.74 30.64 4.65
C ILE A 522 -2.18 31.00 4.35
N ASN A 523 -3.05 30.00 4.17
CA ASN A 523 -4.47 30.24 3.91
C ASN A 523 -5.20 30.92 5.08
N THR A 524 -4.68 30.80 6.30
CA THR A 524 -5.25 31.45 7.49
C THR A 524 -4.85 32.92 7.61
N TYR A 525 -3.75 33.34 6.98
CA TYR A 525 -3.26 34.71 7.03
C TYR A 525 -3.63 35.55 5.79
N ILE A 526 -4.12 34.93 4.71
CA ILE A 526 -4.57 35.60 3.48
C ILE A 526 -6.08 35.90 3.51
N LYS A 527 -6.83 35.35 4.47
CA LYS A 527 -8.22 35.74 4.77
C LYS A 527 -8.22 36.76 5.89
#